data_b29d28c8dfece55592da1cc8021d5bfd
#
_entry.id   b29d28c8dfece55592da1cc8021d5bfd
#
_cell.length_a   1.000
_cell.length_b   1.000
_cell.length_c   1.000
_cell.angle_alpha   90.00
_cell.angle_beta   90.00
_cell.angle_gamma   90.00
#
_symmetry.space_group_name_H-M   'P 1'
#
loop_
_entity.id
_entity.type
_entity.pdbx_description
1 polymer ?
#
loop_
_entity_poly.entity_id
_entity_poly.type
_entity_poly.pdbx_seq_one_letter_code
_entity_poly.pdbx_strand_id
1 'polypeptide(L)'
;MAVVVVTDSSASLPAELIGELGIEVVPLHVLVGDTQIREGVDELAVDYAADDVTTSAPSPGELRDAYTEALRRSRGDGVVAVHLSRQLSATWEAGRQAVRDMDAAESVLLVDSLGAGLATGFPVLAAARCAAAGGTLAAVYEAAVRAAAGSRTFFVVNRTEQLRRGGRLSTAASFFGSELVSKPVLQLVQGRLELRDKVRTRSKAFAKLVAAAEEAAGAGPAAVGVQHLAAAEAAETVTSQLRERLPQIAEVHIAEFGPALAVHLGVGAVGVLVLPGGCG
;
A
#
# COMPACT_ATOMS: atom_id res chain seq x y z
N MET A 1 0.82 8.26 26.93
CA MET A 1 -0.42 8.25 26.17
C MET A 1 -0.02 8.70 24.80
N ALA A 2 -0.52 8.09 23.75
CA ALA A 2 -0.13 8.43 22.38
C ALA A 2 -1.31 8.24 21.43
N VAL A 3 -1.35 9.02 20.37
CA VAL A 3 -2.25 8.83 19.23
C VAL A 3 -2.09 7.40 18.71
N VAL A 4 -3.21 6.71 18.47
CA VAL A 4 -3.18 5.35 17.90
C VAL A 4 -3.31 5.44 16.38
N VAL A 5 -2.46 4.70 15.66
CA VAL A 5 -2.52 4.62 14.20
C VAL A 5 -3.26 3.36 13.79
N VAL A 6 -4.24 3.51 12.91
CA VAL A 6 -5.03 2.42 12.32
C VAL A 6 -4.73 2.38 10.81
N THR A 7 -4.66 1.18 10.25
CA THR A 7 -4.52 0.98 8.80
C THR A 7 -5.33 -0.24 8.35
N ASP A 8 -5.29 -0.55 7.07
CA ASP A 8 -5.80 -1.81 6.53
C ASP A 8 -4.64 -2.74 6.12
N SER A 9 -4.95 -4.02 5.93
CA SER A 9 -3.95 -5.05 5.66
C SER A 9 -3.16 -4.83 4.36
N SER A 10 -3.65 -3.99 3.44
CA SER A 10 -2.90 -3.65 2.23
C SER A 10 -1.59 -2.90 2.52
N ALA A 11 -1.40 -2.35 3.71
CA ALA A 11 -0.18 -1.65 4.09
C ALA A 11 1.08 -2.53 4.01
N SER A 12 0.90 -3.86 4.08
CA SER A 12 1.96 -4.88 3.92
C SER A 12 3.19 -4.62 4.80
N LEU A 13 2.97 -4.09 6.00
CA LEU A 13 4.05 -3.84 6.97
C LEU A 13 4.46 -5.15 7.67
N PRO A 14 5.74 -5.31 8.01
CA PRO A 14 6.20 -6.41 8.85
C PRO A 14 5.48 -6.46 10.20
N ALA A 15 5.14 -7.66 10.66
CA ALA A 15 4.41 -7.88 11.92
C ALA A 15 5.17 -7.31 13.14
N GLU A 16 6.50 -7.36 13.09
CA GLU A 16 7.38 -6.80 14.12
C GLU A 16 7.16 -5.29 14.27
N LEU A 17 7.13 -4.54 13.15
CA LEU A 17 6.89 -3.09 13.16
C LEU A 17 5.46 -2.74 13.59
N ILE A 18 4.48 -3.55 13.19
CA ILE A 18 3.08 -3.39 13.62
C ILE A 18 3.00 -3.53 15.15
N GLY A 19 3.63 -4.57 15.71
CA GLY A 19 3.65 -4.81 17.16
C GLY A 19 4.43 -3.76 17.93
N GLU A 20 5.62 -3.39 17.47
CA GLU A 20 6.49 -2.39 18.12
C GLU A 20 5.82 -1.01 18.20
N LEU A 21 5.20 -0.58 17.13
CA LEU A 21 4.56 0.74 17.02
C LEU A 21 3.09 0.74 17.45
N GLY A 22 2.55 -0.41 17.84
CA GLY A 22 1.16 -0.55 18.32
C GLY A 22 0.12 -0.19 17.25
N ILE A 23 0.43 -0.42 15.97
CA ILE A 23 -0.47 -0.14 14.84
C ILE A 23 -1.63 -1.13 14.86
N GLU A 24 -2.85 -0.63 14.67
CA GLU A 24 -4.05 -1.46 14.49
C GLU A 24 -4.27 -1.73 13.00
N VAL A 25 -4.45 -3.00 12.63
CA VAL A 25 -4.64 -3.40 11.23
C VAL A 25 -6.02 -4.00 11.03
N VAL A 26 -6.82 -3.41 10.14
CA VAL A 26 -8.13 -3.92 9.75
C VAL A 26 -7.96 -4.80 8.51
N PRO A 27 -8.42 -6.06 8.54
CA PRO A 27 -8.31 -6.97 7.41
C PRO A 27 -9.10 -6.50 6.19
N LEU A 28 -8.50 -6.54 5.00
CA LEU A 28 -9.22 -6.61 3.74
C LEU A 28 -9.75 -8.03 3.54
N HIS A 29 -10.72 -8.18 2.67
CA HIS A 29 -11.31 -9.48 2.39
C HIS A 29 -10.95 -9.99 0.99
N VAL A 30 -10.61 -11.26 0.90
CA VAL A 30 -10.54 -12.02 -0.34
C VAL A 30 -11.79 -12.91 -0.41
N LEU A 31 -12.47 -12.89 -1.53
CA LEU A 31 -13.67 -13.68 -1.79
C LEU A 31 -13.31 -14.78 -2.78
N VAL A 32 -13.60 -16.03 -2.43
CA VAL A 32 -13.41 -17.21 -3.26
C VAL A 32 -14.75 -17.91 -3.37
N GLY A 33 -15.45 -17.73 -4.47
CA GLY A 33 -16.85 -18.11 -4.58
C GLY A 33 -17.68 -17.45 -3.48
N ASP A 34 -18.35 -18.25 -2.66
CA ASP A 34 -19.17 -17.78 -1.52
C ASP A 34 -18.39 -17.64 -0.20
N THR A 35 -17.08 -17.92 -0.20
CA THR A 35 -16.25 -17.88 1.00
C THR A 35 -15.53 -16.53 1.12
N GLN A 36 -15.68 -15.87 2.27
CA GLN A 36 -14.94 -14.65 2.61
C GLN A 36 -13.79 -14.98 3.54
N ILE A 37 -12.59 -14.52 3.18
CA ILE A 37 -11.33 -14.72 3.90
C ILE A 37 -10.83 -13.36 4.35
N ARG A 38 -10.55 -13.20 5.63
CA ARG A 38 -9.94 -12.00 6.21
C ARG A 38 -8.42 -12.08 6.09
N GLU A 39 -7.83 -11.17 5.35
CA GLU A 39 -6.39 -11.12 5.12
C GLU A 39 -5.61 -10.98 6.43
N GLY A 40 -4.66 -11.88 6.66
CA GLY A 40 -3.83 -11.89 7.87
C GLY A 40 -4.49 -12.46 9.12
N VAL A 41 -5.75 -12.93 9.03
CA VAL A 41 -6.52 -13.54 10.13
C VAL A 41 -6.87 -14.99 9.82
N ASP A 42 -7.42 -15.25 8.62
CA ASP A 42 -7.87 -16.58 8.22
C ASP A 42 -6.81 -17.25 7.34
N GLU A 43 -6.54 -18.53 7.59
CA GLU A 43 -5.61 -19.32 6.78
C GLU A 43 -6.37 -19.99 5.64
N LEU A 44 -6.05 -19.61 4.40
CA LEU A 44 -6.51 -20.31 3.21
C LEU A 44 -5.51 -20.17 2.06
N ALA A 45 -5.28 -21.28 1.36
CA ALA A 45 -4.55 -21.24 0.10
C ALA A 45 -5.46 -20.67 -1.00
N VAL A 46 -5.06 -19.55 -1.58
CA VAL A 46 -5.82 -18.87 -2.65
C VAL A 46 -5.10 -19.03 -3.98
N ASP A 47 -5.81 -19.54 -4.99
CA ASP A 47 -5.34 -19.44 -6.38
C ASP A 47 -5.71 -18.06 -6.93
N TYR A 48 -4.77 -17.12 -6.86
CA TYR A 48 -4.95 -15.75 -7.34
C TYR A 48 -5.22 -15.63 -8.86
N ALA A 49 -5.08 -16.71 -9.62
CA ALA A 49 -5.37 -16.73 -11.05
C ALA A 49 -6.79 -17.17 -11.37
N ALA A 50 -7.51 -17.75 -10.41
CA ALA A 50 -8.87 -18.23 -10.60
C ALA A 50 -9.85 -17.06 -10.91
N ASP A 51 -10.86 -17.32 -11.72
CA ASP A 51 -11.80 -16.31 -12.21
C ASP A 51 -12.83 -15.88 -11.15
N ASP A 52 -13.09 -16.73 -10.15
CA ASP A 52 -14.02 -16.53 -9.05
C ASP A 52 -13.39 -15.87 -7.82
N VAL A 53 -12.10 -15.48 -7.90
CA VAL A 53 -11.40 -14.79 -6.81
C VAL A 53 -11.49 -13.29 -6.99
N THR A 54 -12.06 -12.61 -5.99
CA THR A 54 -12.23 -11.16 -5.95
C THR A 54 -11.85 -10.60 -4.58
N THR A 55 -11.99 -9.29 -4.37
CA THR A 55 -11.70 -8.65 -3.08
C THR A 55 -12.80 -7.70 -2.67
N SER A 56 -12.97 -7.51 -1.36
CA SER A 56 -13.82 -6.45 -0.85
C SER A 56 -13.12 -5.64 0.25
N ALA A 57 -13.58 -4.40 0.41
CA ALA A 57 -13.21 -3.56 1.53
C ALA A 57 -13.83 -4.11 2.83
N PRO A 58 -13.26 -3.80 4.00
CA PRO A 58 -13.95 -4.01 5.27
C PRO A 58 -15.23 -3.16 5.29
N SER A 59 -16.23 -3.67 5.97
CA SER A 59 -17.50 -2.95 6.17
C SER A 59 -17.30 -1.73 7.08
N PRO A 60 -18.21 -0.71 7.02
CA PRO A 60 -18.19 0.39 7.98
C PRO A 60 -18.29 -0.09 9.43
N GLY A 61 -18.96 -1.22 9.70
CA GLY A 61 -19.06 -1.83 11.02
C GLY A 61 -17.72 -2.31 11.55
N GLU A 62 -16.96 -3.06 10.75
CA GLU A 62 -15.61 -3.54 11.12
C GLU A 62 -14.65 -2.37 11.40
N LEU A 63 -14.69 -1.32 10.55
CA LEU A 63 -13.86 -0.13 10.75
C LEU A 63 -14.29 0.66 11.99
N ARG A 64 -15.59 0.78 12.24
CA ARG A 64 -16.11 1.40 13.46
C ARG A 64 -15.61 0.67 14.72
N ASP A 65 -15.64 -0.65 14.72
CA ASP A 65 -15.22 -1.45 15.87
C ASP A 65 -13.70 -1.28 16.11
N ALA A 66 -12.89 -1.28 15.06
CA ALA A 66 -11.45 -0.99 15.13
C ALA A 66 -11.16 0.44 15.63
N TYR A 67 -11.86 1.45 15.11
CA TYR A 67 -11.68 2.83 15.57
C TYR A 67 -12.12 3.03 17.01
N THR A 68 -13.18 2.35 17.46
CA THR A 68 -13.65 2.39 18.84
C THR A 68 -12.58 1.83 19.77
N GLU A 69 -11.97 0.69 19.44
CA GLU A 69 -10.89 0.10 20.23
C GLU A 69 -9.64 0.99 20.23
N ALA A 70 -9.28 1.55 19.06
CA ALA A 70 -8.16 2.48 18.95
C ALA A 70 -8.37 3.75 19.78
N LEU A 71 -9.57 4.34 19.78
CA LEU A 71 -9.94 5.48 20.62
C LEU A 71 -9.81 5.14 22.11
N ARG A 72 -10.29 3.96 22.52
CA ARG A 72 -10.14 3.49 23.92
C ARG A 72 -8.66 3.39 24.33
N ARG A 73 -7.80 2.88 23.43
CA ARG A 73 -6.35 2.75 23.65
C ARG A 73 -5.64 4.10 23.70
N SER A 74 -6.09 5.07 22.88
CA SER A 74 -5.50 6.42 22.83
C SER A 74 -5.73 7.23 24.11
N ARG A 75 -6.74 6.87 24.93
CA ARG A 75 -7.11 7.57 26.17
C ARG A 75 -7.34 9.08 25.97
N GLY A 76 -7.91 9.47 24.84
CA GLY A 76 -8.25 10.84 24.52
C GLY A 76 -7.26 11.56 23.59
N ASP A 77 -6.13 10.96 23.25
CA ASP A 77 -5.16 11.56 22.30
C ASP A 77 -5.59 11.42 20.84
N GLY A 78 -6.59 10.55 20.54
CA GLY A 78 -7.20 10.42 19.22
C GLY A 78 -6.58 9.32 18.35
N VAL A 79 -7.10 9.21 17.12
CA VAL A 79 -6.74 8.16 16.15
C VAL A 79 -6.43 8.80 14.79
N VAL A 80 -5.37 8.32 14.15
CA VAL A 80 -5.11 8.60 12.73
C VAL A 80 -5.25 7.30 11.95
N ALA A 81 -6.23 7.24 11.06
CA ALA A 81 -6.50 6.06 10.23
C ALA A 81 -6.03 6.31 8.79
N VAL A 82 -5.04 5.54 8.36
CA VAL A 82 -4.42 5.63 7.03
C VAL A 82 -4.83 4.43 6.21
N HIS A 83 -5.59 4.64 5.15
CA HIS A 83 -6.10 3.58 4.30
C HIS A 83 -5.56 3.65 2.88
N LEU A 84 -5.57 2.49 2.20
CA LEU A 84 -5.21 2.44 0.78
C LEU A 84 -6.05 3.40 -0.05
N SER A 85 -5.52 3.77 -1.23
CA SER A 85 -6.12 4.77 -2.10
C SER A 85 -7.62 4.53 -2.35
N ARG A 86 -8.42 5.57 -2.13
CA ARG A 86 -9.85 5.61 -2.48
C ARG A 86 -10.13 5.45 -3.98
N GLN A 87 -9.11 5.58 -4.82
CA GLN A 87 -9.21 5.32 -6.25
C GLN A 87 -9.08 3.83 -6.59
N LEU A 88 -8.60 3.02 -5.63
CA LEU A 88 -8.38 1.58 -5.79
C LEU A 88 -9.37 0.73 -4.97
N SER A 89 -9.88 1.26 -3.85
CA SER A 89 -10.75 0.54 -2.92
C SER A 89 -11.78 1.47 -2.27
N ALA A 90 -12.90 0.90 -1.86
CA ALA A 90 -13.91 1.58 -1.05
C ALA A 90 -13.54 1.71 0.44
N THR A 91 -12.39 1.19 0.90
CA THR A 91 -12.00 1.15 2.31
C THR A 91 -12.00 2.54 2.96
N TRP A 92 -11.41 3.54 2.30
CA TRP A 92 -11.41 4.90 2.83
C TRP A 92 -12.83 5.47 2.98
N GLU A 93 -13.72 5.21 2.03
CA GLU A 93 -15.11 5.67 2.09
C GLU A 93 -15.91 4.95 3.18
N ALA A 94 -15.67 3.64 3.37
CA ALA A 94 -16.24 2.88 4.47
C ALA A 94 -15.76 3.41 5.83
N GLY A 95 -14.47 3.80 5.94
CA GLY A 95 -13.92 4.46 7.12
C GLY A 95 -14.58 5.82 7.38
N ARG A 96 -14.79 6.62 6.34
CA ARG A 96 -15.50 7.90 6.44
C ARG A 96 -16.94 7.73 6.93
N GLN A 97 -17.61 6.66 6.50
CA GLN A 97 -18.94 6.33 6.99
C GLN A 97 -18.88 5.94 8.47
N ALA A 98 -17.93 5.06 8.87
CA ALA A 98 -17.75 4.66 10.27
C ALA A 98 -17.53 5.87 11.20
N VAL A 99 -16.66 6.81 10.81
CA VAL A 99 -16.40 8.04 11.60
C VAL A 99 -17.67 8.88 11.77
N ARG A 100 -18.48 9.02 10.73
CA ARG A 100 -19.77 9.73 10.82
C ARG A 100 -20.75 9.04 11.75
N ASP A 101 -20.86 7.71 11.65
CA ASP A 101 -21.79 6.92 12.47
C ASP A 101 -21.40 6.92 13.97
N MET A 102 -20.12 7.18 14.27
CA MET A 102 -19.58 7.31 15.62
C MET A 102 -19.65 8.75 16.18
N ASP A 103 -19.99 9.75 15.35
CA ASP A 103 -19.83 11.17 15.67
C ASP A 103 -18.42 11.53 16.16
N ALA A 104 -17.39 10.93 15.53
CA ALA A 104 -16.00 10.97 15.99
C ALA A 104 -15.07 11.81 15.11
N ALA A 105 -15.60 12.76 14.32
CA ALA A 105 -14.83 13.49 13.32
C ALA A 105 -13.67 14.33 13.92
N GLU A 106 -13.75 14.74 15.18
CA GLU A 106 -12.69 15.49 15.87
C GLU A 106 -11.60 14.58 16.48
N SER A 107 -11.91 13.27 16.65
CA SER A 107 -11.04 12.32 17.35
C SER A 107 -10.45 11.24 16.43
N VAL A 108 -11.02 11.06 15.24
CA VAL A 108 -10.54 10.08 14.22
C VAL A 108 -10.30 10.82 12.91
N LEU A 109 -9.04 11.00 12.57
CA LEU A 109 -8.63 11.66 11.33
C LEU A 109 -8.27 10.62 10.25
N LEU A 110 -8.93 10.72 9.09
CA LEU A 110 -8.73 9.78 7.97
C LEU A 110 -7.75 10.33 6.94
N VAL A 111 -6.79 9.51 6.55
CA VAL A 111 -5.81 9.80 5.50
C VAL A 111 -6.02 8.83 4.33
N ASP A 112 -6.17 9.39 3.12
CA ASP A 112 -6.03 8.64 1.88
C ASP A 112 -4.53 8.54 1.57
N SER A 113 -3.97 7.33 1.59
CA SER A 113 -2.54 7.12 1.33
C SER A 113 -2.14 7.41 -0.11
N LEU A 114 -3.10 7.55 -1.02
CA LEU A 114 -2.88 7.62 -2.47
C LEU A 114 -2.06 6.41 -2.99
N GLY A 115 -2.00 5.34 -2.22
CA GLY A 115 -1.14 4.18 -2.41
C GLY A 115 -1.82 2.85 -2.19
N ALA A 116 -1.06 1.79 -2.36
CA ALA A 116 -1.35 0.42 -1.97
C ALA A 116 -0.03 -0.30 -1.68
N GLY A 117 -0.04 -1.31 -0.84
CA GLY A 117 1.19 -1.95 -0.39
C GLY A 117 1.98 -1.02 0.54
N LEU A 118 3.31 -1.07 0.46
CA LEU A 118 4.18 -0.18 1.23
C LEU A 118 3.93 1.30 0.92
N ALA A 119 3.24 1.65 -0.19
CA ALA A 119 2.79 3.02 -0.44
C ALA A 119 1.67 3.47 0.52
N THR A 120 0.97 2.54 1.14
CA THR A 120 0.14 2.78 2.33
C THR A 120 0.98 2.63 3.59
N GLY A 121 1.89 1.66 3.63
CA GLY A 121 2.73 1.35 4.80
C GLY A 121 3.65 2.50 5.23
N PHE A 122 4.29 3.20 4.31
CA PHE A 122 5.20 4.31 4.68
C PHE A 122 4.49 5.51 5.31
N PRO A 123 3.35 5.99 4.80
CA PRO A 123 2.52 6.95 5.53
C PRO A 123 2.09 6.47 6.93
N VAL A 124 1.80 5.18 7.08
CA VAL A 124 1.49 4.56 8.38
C VAL A 124 2.71 4.61 9.31
N LEU A 125 3.91 4.26 8.82
CA LEU A 125 5.14 4.33 9.60
C LEU A 125 5.46 5.75 10.03
N ALA A 126 5.32 6.74 9.13
CA ALA A 126 5.55 8.14 9.44
C ALA A 126 4.60 8.63 10.55
N ALA A 127 3.32 8.27 10.46
CA ALA A 127 2.33 8.56 11.50
C ALA A 127 2.68 7.89 12.83
N ALA A 128 2.98 6.58 12.80
CA ALA A 128 3.23 5.81 14.00
C ALA A 128 4.52 6.25 14.73
N ARG A 129 5.59 6.57 13.98
CA ARG A 129 6.82 7.13 14.55
C ARG A 129 6.60 8.51 15.16
N CYS A 130 5.82 9.37 14.51
CA CYS A 130 5.45 10.67 15.06
C CYS A 130 4.63 10.51 16.34
N ALA A 131 3.67 9.56 16.39
CA ALA A 131 2.90 9.26 17.59
C ALA A 131 3.78 8.71 18.72
N ALA A 132 4.70 7.79 18.43
CA ALA A 132 5.67 7.25 19.40
C ALA A 132 6.61 8.33 19.96
N ALA A 133 6.93 9.36 19.17
CA ALA A 133 7.69 10.52 19.62
C ALA A 133 6.85 11.54 20.42
N GLY A 134 5.58 11.24 20.70
CA GLY A 134 4.69 12.12 21.49
C GLY A 134 4.02 13.23 20.67
N GLY A 135 3.93 13.07 19.35
CA GLY A 135 3.24 14.00 18.46
C GLY A 135 1.74 14.15 18.80
N THR A 136 1.21 15.34 18.63
CA THR A 136 -0.24 15.61 18.74
C THR A 136 -1.01 14.95 17.61
N LEU A 137 -2.34 14.80 17.74
CA LEU A 137 -3.21 14.24 16.70
C LEU A 137 -3.00 14.94 15.34
N ALA A 138 -2.92 16.26 15.34
CA ALA A 138 -2.66 17.04 14.12
C ALA A 138 -1.27 16.77 13.54
N ALA A 139 -0.21 16.67 14.37
CA ALA A 139 1.15 16.39 13.91
C ALA A 139 1.26 14.98 13.29
N VAL A 140 0.62 13.99 13.90
CA VAL A 140 0.56 12.61 13.41
C VAL A 140 -0.18 12.52 12.08
N TYR A 141 -1.32 13.21 11.97
CA TYR A 141 -2.07 13.32 10.72
C TYR A 141 -1.24 13.96 9.60
N GLU A 142 -0.60 15.09 9.88
CA GLU A 142 0.24 15.79 8.91
C GLU A 142 1.45 14.94 8.48
N ALA A 143 2.05 14.16 9.38
CA ALA A 143 3.14 13.25 9.04
C ALA A 143 2.67 12.20 8.00
N ALA A 144 1.50 11.59 8.21
CA ALA A 144 0.91 10.65 7.25
C ALA A 144 0.62 11.31 5.90
N VAL A 145 -0.01 12.50 5.91
CA VAL A 145 -0.37 13.23 4.68
C VAL A 145 0.88 13.63 3.88
N ARG A 146 1.94 14.12 4.55
CA ARG A 146 3.20 14.46 3.87
C ARG A 146 3.86 13.22 3.26
N ALA A 147 3.92 12.11 3.99
CA ALA A 147 4.48 10.86 3.47
C ALA A 147 3.66 10.32 2.29
N ALA A 148 2.32 10.36 2.36
CA ALA A 148 1.46 9.95 1.25
C ALA A 148 1.69 10.81 -0.01
N ALA A 149 1.73 12.12 0.13
CA ALA A 149 1.96 13.05 -0.98
C ALA A 149 3.39 12.93 -1.55
N GLY A 150 4.38 12.61 -0.71
CA GLY A 150 5.79 12.43 -1.08
C GLY A 150 6.08 11.08 -1.75
N SER A 151 5.27 10.05 -1.50
CA SER A 151 5.50 8.69 -2.01
C SER A 151 5.43 8.61 -3.54
N ARG A 152 6.34 7.84 -4.12
CA ARG A 152 6.38 7.53 -5.56
C ARG A 152 6.45 6.03 -5.73
N THR A 153 5.52 5.47 -6.48
CA THR A 153 5.35 4.01 -6.56
C THR A 153 5.28 3.54 -7.98
N PHE A 154 6.03 2.49 -8.26
CA PHE A 154 6.17 1.89 -9.59
C PHE A 154 6.00 0.38 -9.49
N PHE A 155 5.41 -0.24 -10.51
CA PHE A 155 5.16 -1.69 -10.55
C PHE A 155 5.51 -2.27 -11.91
N VAL A 156 6.02 -3.50 -11.88
CA VAL A 156 6.08 -4.38 -13.03
C VAL A 156 5.16 -5.57 -12.76
N VAL A 157 4.20 -5.80 -13.62
CA VAL A 157 3.30 -6.96 -13.55
C VAL A 157 3.52 -7.87 -14.74
N ASN A 158 3.25 -9.15 -14.57
CA ASN A 158 3.39 -10.11 -15.66
C ASN A 158 2.29 -9.96 -16.71
N ARG A 159 1.06 -9.69 -16.25
CA ARG A 159 -0.15 -9.52 -17.06
C ARG A 159 -1.01 -8.41 -16.44
N THR A 160 -1.66 -7.62 -17.28
CA THR A 160 -2.57 -6.55 -16.83
C THR A 160 -4.02 -7.02 -16.73
N GLU A 161 -4.29 -8.28 -17.06
CA GLU A 161 -5.65 -8.81 -17.15
C GLU A 161 -6.40 -8.79 -15.82
N GLN A 162 -5.71 -9.17 -14.72
CA GLN A 162 -6.28 -9.13 -13.37
C GLN A 162 -6.61 -7.70 -12.92
N LEU A 163 -5.72 -6.73 -13.20
CA LEU A 163 -5.97 -5.31 -12.93
C LEU A 163 -7.16 -4.78 -13.75
N ARG A 164 -7.33 -5.26 -14.97
CA ARG A 164 -8.45 -4.86 -15.86
C ARG A 164 -9.76 -5.48 -15.37
N ARG A 165 -9.78 -6.78 -15.07
CA ARG A 165 -10.96 -7.47 -14.50
C ARG A 165 -11.39 -6.82 -13.19
N GLY A 166 -10.44 -6.50 -12.33
CA GLY A 166 -10.69 -5.81 -11.06
C GLY A 166 -11.12 -4.34 -11.22
N GLY A 167 -11.06 -3.74 -12.43
CA GLY A 167 -11.40 -2.34 -12.63
C GLY A 167 -10.40 -1.33 -12.03
N ARG A 168 -9.18 -1.76 -11.67
CA ARG A 168 -8.15 -0.92 -11.03
C ARG A 168 -7.20 -0.29 -12.04
N LEU A 169 -7.26 -0.68 -13.30
CA LEU A 169 -6.53 -0.02 -14.38
C LEU A 169 -7.41 1.02 -15.06
N SER A 170 -6.96 2.27 -15.18
CA SER A 170 -7.74 3.35 -15.79
C SER A 170 -8.04 3.06 -17.27
N THR A 171 -9.18 3.53 -17.79
CA THR A 171 -9.58 3.38 -19.19
C THR A 171 -8.61 4.03 -20.17
N ALA A 172 -7.88 5.07 -19.77
CA ALA A 172 -6.80 5.65 -20.56
C ALA A 172 -5.62 4.67 -20.78
N ALA A 173 -5.43 3.71 -19.86
CA ALA A 173 -4.46 2.62 -20.00
C ALA A 173 -4.98 1.47 -20.88
N SER A 174 -6.22 1.49 -21.33
CA SER A 174 -6.82 0.47 -22.23
C SER A 174 -6.28 0.48 -23.66
N PHE A 175 -5.39 1.40 -24.03
CA PHE A 175 -4.56 1.32 -25.22
C PHE A 175 -3.50 0.20 -25.19
N PHE A 176 -3.68 -0.78 -24.32
CA PHE A 176 -3.01 -2.06 -24.46
C PHE A 176 -3.64 -2.80 -25.66
N GLY A 177 -3.27 -2.40 -26.88
CA GLY A 177 -3.52 -3.22 -28.06
C GLY A 177 -3.00 -4.63 -27.82
N SER A 178 -3.50 -5.59 -28.57
CA SER A 178 -3.27 -7.04 -28.53
C SER A 178 -1.79 -7.50 -28.58
N GLU A 179 -0.83 -6.72 -28.12
CA GLU A 179 0.57 -7.11 -28.05
C GLU A 179 0.82 -8.01 -26.82
N LEU A 180 0.61 -9.30 -27.03
CA LEU A 180 0.88 -10.41 -26.09
C LEU A 180 2.31 -10.47 -25.53
N VAL A 181 3.20 -9.56 -25.90
CA VAL A 181 4.65 -9.67 -25.65
C VAL A 181 5.22 -8.51 -24.83
N SER A 182 4.41 -7.51 -24.44
CA SER A 182 4.96 -6.36 -23.71
C SER A 182 4.86 -6.56 -22.18
N LYS A 183 5.91 -6.12 -21.46
CA LYS A 183 5.93 -6.03 -19.99
C LYS A 183 5.66 -4.57 -19.62
N PRO A 184 4.49 -4.28 -19.01
CA PRO A 184 4.16 -2.92 -18.59
C PRO A 184 4.92 -2.53 -17.34
N VAL A 185 5.38 -1.29 -17.29
CA VAL A 185 5.79 -0.60 -16.08
C VAL A 185 4.69 0.38 -15.73
N LEU A 186 4.09 0.19 -14.59
CA LEU A 186 2.99 1.00 -14.07
C LEU A 186 3.50 1.96 -13.00
N GLN A 187 2.75 3.03 -12.76
CA GLN A 187 2.99 3.96 -11.66
C GLN A 187 1.69 4.32 -10.97
N LEU A 188 1.76 4.75 -9.70
CA LEU A 188 0.64 5.40 -9.04
C LEU A 188 0.74 6.92 -9.20
N VAL A 189 -0.31 7.52 -9.75
CA VAL A 189 -0.46 8.96 -9.91
C VAL A 189 -1.78 9.37 -9.26
N GLN A 190 -1.70 10.20 -8.21
CA GLN A 190 -2.88 10.63 -7.45
C GLN A 190 -3.78 9.44 -7.05
N GLY A 191 -3.16 8.36 -6.60
CA GLY A 191 -3.85 7.16 -6.16
C GLY A 191 -4.37 6.22 -7.25
N ARG A 192 -4.11 6.50 -8.54
CA ARG A 192 -4.55 5.70 -9.69
C ARG A 192 -3.38 5.00 -10.35
N LEU A 193 -3.62 3.78 -10.82
CA LEU A 193 -2.64 3.06 -11.64
C LEU A 193 -2.65 3.59 -13.08
N GLU A 194 -1.48 4.02 -13.53
CA GLU A 194 -1.25 4.50 -14.87
C GLU A 194 -0.08 3.75 -15.53
N LEU A 195 -0.12 3.66 -16.85
CA LEU A 195 0.98 3.13 -17.63
C LEU A 195 2.11 4.18 -17.72
N ARG A 196 3.32 3.81 -17.26
CA ARG A 196 4.53 4.63 -17.41
C ARG A 196 5.33 4.24 -18.68
N ASP A 197 5.63 2.94 -18.81
CA ASP A 197 6.45 2.42 -19.91
C ASP A 197 5.94 1.07 -20.41
N LYS A 198 6.28 0.73 -21.67
CA LYS A 198 6.10 -0.61 -22.25
C LYS A 198 7.43 -1.12 -22.77
N VAL A 199 7.84 -2.30 -22.33
CA VAL A 199 9.08 -2.94 -22.77
C VAL A 199 8.85 -4.39 -23.15
N ARG A 200 9.78 -4.98 -23.91
CA ARG A 200 9.60 -6.35 -24.42
C ARG A 200 10.09 -7.44 -23.46
N THR A 201 11.00 -7.12 -22.54
CA THR A 201 11.61 -8.11 -21.65
C THR A 201 11.49 -7.72 -20.18
N ARG A 202 11.48 -8.71 -19.30
CA ARG A 202 11.42 -8.51 -17.85
C ARG A 202 12.64 -7.72 -17.33
N SER A 203 13.84 -8.03 -17.85
CA SER A 203 15.06 -7.31 -17.48
C SER A 203 14.98 -5.82 -17.82
N LYS A 204 14.44 -5.47 -19.01
CA LYS A 204 14.21 -4.06 -19.38
C LYS A 204 13.15 -3.40 -18.51
N ALA A 205 12.12 -4.15 -18.09
CA ALA A 205 11.10 -3.62 -17.18
C ALA A 205 11.70 -3.30 -15.82
N PHE A 206 12.54 -4.16 -15.26
CA PHE A 206 13.23 -3.90 -14.00
C PHE A 206 14.25 -2.75 -14.11
N ALA A 207 14.98 -2.65 -15.22
CA ALA A 207 15.86 -1.51 -15.45
C ALA A 207 15.07 -0.17 -15.48
N LYS A 208 13.88 -0.16 -16.08
CA LYS A 208 12.97 1.00 -16.06
C LYS A 208 12.41 1.28 -14.68
N LEU A 209 12.06 0.24 -13.92
CA LEU A 209 11.59 0.35 -12.54
C LEU A 209 12.65 1.01 -11.64
N VAL A 210 13.90 0.54 -11.72
CA VAL A 210 15.04 1.09 -10.96
C VAL A 210 15.35 2.53 -11.39
N ALA A 211 15.35 2.83 -12.69
CA ALA A 211 15.58 4.19 -13.18
C ALA A 211 14.48 5.17 -12.72
N ALA A 212 13.21 4.72 -12.70
CA ALA A 212 12.11 5.53 -12.20
C ALA A 212 12.22 5.80 -10.68
N ALA A 213 12.69 4.81 -9.93
CA ALA A 213 12.94 4.96 -8.50
C ALA A 213 14.11 5.91 -8.22
N GLU A 214 15.19 5.84 -8.99
CA GLU A 214 16.34 6.75 -8.93
C GLU A 214 15.93 8.21 -9.21
N GLU A 215 15.15 8.42 -10.29
CA GLU A 215 14.58 9.72 -10.63
C GLU A 215 13.71 10.27 -9.48
N ALA A 216 12.91 9.42 -8.86
CA ALA A 216 12.00 9.80 -7.78
C ALA A 216 12.74 10.12 -6.46
N ALA A 217 13.81 9.41 -6.15
CA ALA A 217 14.59 9.62 -4.93
C ALA A 217 15.33 10.96 -4.93
N GLY A 218 15.78 11.41 -6.10
CA GLY A 218 16.61 12.59 -6.20
C GLY A 218 17.99 12.42 -5.53
N ALA A 219 18.58 13.51 -5.07
CA ALA A 219 19.92 13.50 -4.48
C ALA A 219 19.95 13.36 -2.94
N GLY A 220 18.79 13.42 -2.29
CA GLY A 220 18.69 13.37 -0.83
C GLY A 220 18.48 11.96 -0.27
N PRO A 221 18.37 11.85 1.07
CA PRO A 221 18.02 10.59 1.70
C PRO A 221 16.62 10.14 1.28
N ALA A 222 16.42 8.83 1.14
CA ALA A 222 15.13 8.25 0.80
C ALA A 222 14.89 6.95 1.56
N ALA A 223 13.65 6.69 1.92
CA ALA A 223 13.19 5.35 2.28
C ALA A 223 12.74 4.61 1.01
N VAL A 224 13.08 3.33 0.92
CA VAL A 224 12.78 2.48 -0.23
C VAL A 224 12.01 1.25 0.22
N GLY A 225 10.89 0.98 -0.44
CA GLY A 225 10.14 -0.25 -0.31
C GLY A 225 10.24 -1.09 -1.57
N VAL A 226 10.57 -2.36 -1.45
CA VAL A 226 10.50 -3.33 -2.56
C VAL A 226 9.49 -4.39 -2.21
N GLN A 227 8.50 -4.59 -3.06
CA GLN A 227 7.47 -5.59 -2.84
C GLN A 227 7.42 -6.58 -4.00
N HIS A 228 7.02 -7.80 -3.70
CA HIS A 228 6.87 -8.85 -4.70
C HIS A 228 5.70 -9.78 -4.40
N LEU A 229 5.28 -10.55 -5.40
CA LEU A 229 4.40 -11.69 -5.21
C LEU A 229 5.05 -12.94 -5.82
N ALA A 230 5.47 -13.87 -4.97
CA ALA A 230 6.19 -15.10 -5.36
C ALA A 230 7.36 -14.82 -6.33
N ALA A 231 8.13 -13.75 -6.09
CA ALA A 231 9.22 -13.28 -6.95
C ALA A 231 10.41 -12.75 -6.12
N ALA A 232 10.77 -13.42 -5.03
CA ALA A 232 11.78 -12.98 -4.07
C ALA A 232 13.14 -12.70 -4.73
N GLU A 233 13.63 -13.60 -5.59
CA GLU A 233 14.91 -13.43 -6.31
C GLU A 233 14.91 -12.15 -7.18
N ALA A 234 13.77 -11.83 -7.81
CA ALA A 234 13.64 -10.61 -8.59
C ALA A 234 13.61 -9.36 -7.70
N ALA A 235 12.96 -9.43 -6.54
CA ALA A 235 12.96 -8.34 -5.56
C ALA A 235 14.35 -8.09 -5.00
N GLU A 236 15.13 -9.12 -4.69
CA GLU A 236 16.52 -9.01 -4.27
C GLU A 236 17.40 -8.37 -5.34
N THR A 237 17.24 -8.81 -6.61
CA THR A 237 17.96 -8.22 -7.74
C THR A 237 17.66 -6.72 -7.88
N VAL A 238 16.39 -6.34 -7.81
CA VAL A 238 15.97 -4.92 -7.88
C VAL A 238 16.51 -4.15 -6.67
N THR A 239 16.46 -4.72 -5.47
CA THR A 239 17.00 -4.10 -4.24
C THR A 239 18.49 -3.86 -4.34
N SER A 240 19.26 -4.82 -4.85
CA SER A 240 20.70 -4.67 -5.06
C SER A 240 21.03 -3.53 -6.03
N GLN A 241 20.32 -3.46 -7.15
CA GLN A 241 20.45 -2.38 -8.13
C GLN A 241 20.09 -1.01 -7.55
N LEU A 242 19.05 -0.93 -6.70
CA LEU A 242 18.67 0.30 -6.02
C LEU A 242 19.75 0.74 -5.04
N ARG A 243 20.35 -0.16 -4.27
CA ARG A 243 21.45 0.15 -3.35
C ARG A 243 22.70 0.67 -4.06
N GLU A 244 22.98 0.18 -5.28
CA GLU A 244 24.08 0.67 -6.10
C GLU A 244 23.84 2.09 -6.64
N ARG A 245 22.59 2.43 -6.95
CA ARG A 245 22.23 3.69 -7.61
C ARG A 245 21.76 4.79 -6.65
N LEU A 246 21.28 4.42 -5.47
CA LEU A 246 20.78 5.32 -4.45
C LEU A 246 21.74 5.33 -3.25
N PRO A 247 22.80 6.16 -3.26
CA PRO A 247 23.83 6.12 -2.21
C PRO A 247 23.32 6.61 -0.85
N GLN A 248 22.18 7.27 -0.79
CA GLN A 248 21.60 7.82 0.44
C GLN A 248 20.27 7.13 0.80
N ILE A 249 20.24 5.80 0.76
CA ILE A 249 19.08 5.06 1.27
C ILE A 249 19.12 5.09 2.80
N ALA A 250 18.13 5.74 3.41
CA ALA A 250 17.97 5.80 4.86
C ALA A 250 17.43 4.48 5.45
N GLU A 251 16.50 3.85 4.75
CA GLU A 251 15.92 2.55 5.13
C GLU A 251 15.42 1.79 3.90
N VAL A 252 15.44 0.45 3.98
CA VAL A 252 14.92 -0.46 2.95
C VAL A 252 13.98 -1.46 3.59
N HIS A 253 12.77 -1.56 3.07
CA HIS A 253 11.81 -2.60 3.43
C HIS A 253 11.55 -3.51 2.25
N ILE A 254 11.67 -4.83 2.47
CA ILE A 254 11.27 -5.83 1.47
C ILE A 254 10.08 -6.59 2.06
N ALA A 255 8.99 -6.67 1.31
CA ALA A 255 7.77 -7.34 1.76
C ALA A 255 7.10 -8.09 0.60
N GLU A 256 6.35 -9.12 0.92
CA GLU A 256 5.45 -9.75 -0.03
C GLU A 256 4.13 -8.98 -0.10
N PHE A 257 3.53 -8.91 -1.30
CA PHE A 257 2.16 -8.39 -1.43
C PHE A 257 1.21 -9.37 -0.75
N GLY A 258 0.38 -8.85 0.13
CA GLY A 258 -0.66 -9.64 0.77
C GLY A 258 -1.74 -10.13 -0.22
N PRO A 259 -2.57 -11.10 0.20
CA PRO A 259 -3.60 -11.74 -0.63
C PRO A 259 -4.52 -10.78 -1.38
N ALA A 260 -5.01 -9.72 -0.75
CA ALA A 260 -5.89 -8.76 -1.41
C ALA A 260 -5.22 -8.04 -2.58
N LEU A 261 -3.95 -7.67 -2.46
CA LEU A 261 -3.20 -7.09 -3.58
C LEU A 261 -2.79 -8.14 -4.61
N ALA A 262 -2.49 -9.36 -4.16
CA ALA A 262 -2.11 -10.49 -5.01
C ALA A 262 -3.17 -10.83 -6.07
N VAL A 263 -4.46 -10.79 -5.69
CA VAL A 263 -5.61 -10.99 -6.61
C VAL A 263 -5.55 -10.04 -7.80
N HIS A 264 -5.12 -8.80 -7.59
CA HIS A 264 -5.08 -7.78 -8.64
C HIS A 264 -3.77 -7.72 -9.41
N LEU A 265 -2.64 -7.95 -8.74
CA LEU A 265 -1.30 -7.81 -9.33
C LEU A 265 -0.83 -9.08 -10.04
N GLY A 266 -1.25 -10.24 -9.53
CA GLY A 266 -0.84 -11.55 -10.03
C GLY A 266 0.59 -11.94 -9.69
N VAL A 267 0.85 -13.25 -9.76
CA VAL A 267 2.15 -13.86 -9.46
C VAL A 267 3.26 -13.28 -10.34
N GLY A 268 4.41 -13.01 -9.73
CA GLY A 268 5.57 -12.44 -10.40
C GLY A 268 5.58 -10.92 -10.46
N ALA A 269 4.59 -10.23 -9.85
CA ALA A 269 4.62 -8.79 -9.70
C ALA A 269 5.80 -8.34 -8.82
N VAL A 270 6.41 -7.20 -9.18
CA VAL A 270 7.43 -6.52 -8.37
C VAL A 270 7.10 -5.03 -8.34
N GLY A 271 7.07 -4.45 -7.16
CA GLY A 271 6.84 -3.03 -6.95
C GLY A 271 8.02 -2.37 -6.25
N VAL A 272 8.24 -1.10 -6.54
CA VAL A 272 9.18 -0.23 -5.83
C VAL A 272 8.46 1.02 -5.38
N LEU A 273 8.61 1.33 -4.13
CA LEU A 273 8.20 2.59 -3.52
C LEU A 273 9.44 3.39 -3.14
N VAL A 274 9.39 4.69 -3.38
CA VAL A 274 10.39 5.64 -2.89
C VAL A 274 9.67 6.76 -2.14
N LEU A 275 10.14 7.04 -0.93
CA LEU A 275 9.74 8.22 -0.15
C LEU A 275 10.98 9.09 0.08
N PRO A 276 11.15 10.16 -0.71
CA PRO A 276 12.22 11.15 -0.48
C PRO A 276 12.10 11.76 0.92
N GLY A 277 13.21 11.90 1.61
CA GLY A 277 13.25 12.39 2.99
C GLY A 277 13.10 11.30 4.06
N GLY A 278 12.64 10.09 3.70
CA GLY A 278 12.41 8.99 4.64
C GLY A 278 11.07 9.06 5.38
N CYS A 279 10.86 8.13 6.31
CA CYS A 279 9.62 8.03 7.09
C CYS A 279 9.65 8.81 8.42
N GLY A 280 10.47 9.82 8.57
CA GLY A 280 10.54 10.68 9.77
C GLY A 280 11.78 10.51 10.55
#